data_561ced0955d0cdf8f63a0c3fdc092d66
#
_entry.id   561ced0955d0cdf8f63a0c3fdc092d66
#
_cell.length_a   1.000
_cell.length_b   1.000
_cell.length_c   1.000
_cell.angle_alpha   90.00
_cell.angle_beta   90.00
_cell.angle_gamma   90.00
#
_symmetry.space_group_name_H-M   'P 1'
#
loop_
_entity.id
_entity.type
_entity.pdbx_description
1 polymer ?
#
loop_
_entity_poly.entity_id
_entity_poly.type
_entity_poly.pdbx_seq_one_letter_code
_entity_poly.pdbx_strand_id
1 'polypeptide(L)'
;MALSRQKLTFERIRRFTLPEGKNQVFLWDTDVTSLACRATRGAKAFVFQSLYAGKTLRMTIGNINDWRIDDARAEARRLQTLIDTGIDPRIAKAEKIAEAESQQAESRKTKATFSSAWEDYLDELRTGISAKTKRPYSARYIADHVNLSSRGGESKKRGRGPTSPGPLASLLDRPLSELTPENIAEWLSTERQNRPTVTAHAYRLLRAFIKWANYQKKYQGIIDGDLAQDHNVRKMVPISASKAGDCLQKEQLKSWFSAVRSLNNPIASAYLQVLLLTGARREEISSLRWSDIDFKWSSMRIK
;
A
#
# COMPACT_ATOMS: atom_id res chain seq x y z
N MET A 1 24.49 50.19 -16.07
CA MET A 1 24.37 50.48 -14.61
C MET A 1 25.54 49.80 -13.91
N ALA A 2 26.36 50.54 -13.16
CA ALA A 2 27.47 49.97 -12.41
C ALA A 2 26.89 49.03 -11.34
N LEU A 3 27.43 47.82 -11.26
CA LEU A 3 27.06 46.85 -10.21
C LEU A 3 27.51 47.42 -8.86
N SER A 4 26.57 47.67 -7.95
CA SER A 4 26.89 48.15 -6.60
C SER A 4 27.58 47.00 -5.85
N ARG A 5 28.91 47.08 -5.72
CA ARG A 5 29.73 46.11 -4.97
C ARG A 5 30.12 46.70 -3.64
N GLN A 6 29.78 46.00 -2.55
CA GLN A 6 30.12 46.40 -1.18
C GLN A 6 30.33 45.15 -0.35
N LYS A 7 31.22 45.22 0.64
CA LYS A 7 31.33 44.10 1.63
C LYS A 7 30.00 43.87 2.30
N LEU A 8 29.45 42.66 2.15
CA LEU A 8 28.22 42.30 2.79
C LEU A 8 28.41 42.23 4.30
N THR A 9 27.59 43.03 5.03
CA THR A 9 27.50 43.03 6.47
C THR A 9 26.03 42.95 6.86
N PHE A 10 25.73 42.49 8.05
CA PHE A 10 24.37 42.35 8.54
C PHE A 10 23.59 43.68 8.46
N GLU A 11 24.22 44.78 8.86
CA GLU A 11 23.59 46.10 8.85
C GLU A 11 23.29 46.58 7.40
N ARG A 12 24.24 46.36 6.47
CA ARG A 12 24.04 46.72 5.06
C ARG A 12 22.92 45.91 4.43
N ILE A 13 22.85 44.61 4.68
CA ILE A 13 21.78 43.76 4.18
C ILE A 13 20.45 44.18 4.78
N ARG A 14 20.41 44.54 6.07
CA ARG A 14 19.19 45.00 6.72
C ARG A 14 18.65 46.31 6.11
N ARG A 15 19.51 47.26 5.81
CA ARG A 15 19.17 48.58 5.21
C ARG A 15 18.93 48.49 3.70
N PHE A 16 19.37 47.41 3.06
CA PHE A 16 19.22 47.23 1.62
C PHE A 16 17.75 46.94 1.26
N THR A 17 17.09 47.92 0.61
CA THR A 17 15.67 47.85 0.27
C THR A 17 15.46 47.87 -1.24
N LEU A 18 14.29 47.38 -1.67
CA LEU A 18 13.88 47.42 -3.07
C LEU A 18 13.43 48.86 -3.44
N PRO A 19 14.07 49.54 -4.44
CA PRO A 19 13.61 50.81 -4.92
C PRO A 19 12.21 50.72 -5.59
N GLU A 20 11.46 51.81 -5.54
CA GLU A 20 10.18 51.88 -6.25
C GLU A 20 10.33 51.62 -7.76
N GLY A 21 9.37 50.93 -8.35
CA GLY A 21 9.37 50.59 -9.77
C GLY A 21 10.28 49.41 -10.18
N LYS A 22 10.97 48.76 -9.25
CA LYS A 22 11.80 47.57 -9.53
C LYS A 22 11.21 46.31 -8.94
N ASN A 23 11.34 45.18 -9.65
CA ASN A 23 10.91 43.86 -9.16
C ASN A 23 11.98 43.18 -8.29
N GLN A 24 13.25 43.51 -8.53
CA GLN A 24 14.38 42.97 -7.75
C GLN A 24 15.62 43.89 -7.89
N VAL A 25 16.49 43.81 -6.90
CA VAL A 25 17.78 44.54 -6.89
C VAL A 25 18.81 43.63 -6.20
N PHE A 26 20.10 43.83 -6.58
CA PHE A 26 21.24 43.03 -6.11
C PHE A 26 22.29 43.89 -5.44
N LEU A 27 22.76 43.48 -4.30
CA LEU A 27 23.95 44.04 -3.62
C LEU A 27 25.04 42.96 -3.67
N TRP A 28 26.10 43.22 -4.47
CA TRP A 28 27.17 42.26 -4.70
C TRP A 28 28.24 42.39 -3.63
N ASP A 29 28.77 41.21 -3.19
CA ASP A 29 29.84 41.14 -2.22
C ASP A 29 31.19 41.52 -2.85
N THR A 30 32.07 42.16 -2.08
CA THR A 30 33.43 42.44 -2.46
C THR A 30 34.37 41.28 -2.13
N ASP A 31 34.10 40.52 -1.07
CA ASP A 31 34.93 39.41 -0.62
C ASP A 31 34.74 38.16 -1.48
N VAL A 32 33.49 37.91 -1.98
CA VAL A 32 33.16 36.83 -2.91
C VAL A 32 32.33 37.42 -4.03
N THR A 33 32.99 37.68 -5.16
CA THR A 33 32.40 38.42 -6.29
C THR A 33 31.23 37.74 -6.97
N SER A 34 31.07 36.44 -6.79
CA SER A 34 29.96 35.63 -7.29
C SER A 34 28.76 35.61 -6.33
N LEU A 35 28.86 36.19 -5.13
CA LEU A 35 27.78 36.28 -4.13
C LEU A 35 27.09 37.63 -4.19
N ALA A 36 25.78 37.63 -4.12
CA ALA A 36 24.96 38.82 -3.93
C ALA A 36 23.83 38.58 -2.93
N CYS A 37 23.38 39.67 -2.29
CA CYS A 37 22.10 39.72 -1.64
C CYS A 37 21.05 40.26 -2.64
N ARG A 38 20.02 39.48 -2.93
CA ARG A 38 18.87 39.90 -3.74
C ARG A 38 17.75 40.37 -2.81
N ALA A 39 17.22 41.54 -3.06
CA ALA A 39 15.99 42.02 -2.44
C ALA A 39 14.85 42.04 -3.46
N THR A 40 13.68 41.54 -3.05
CA THR A 40 12.40 41.55 -3.77
C THR A 40 11.35 42.20 -2.88
N ARG A 41 10.10 42.34 -3.36
CA ARG A 41 9.02 43.01 -2.60
C ARG A 41 8.76 42.36 -1.23
N GLY A 42 8.96 41.06 -1.05
CA GLY A 42 8.62 40.36 0.21
C GLY A 42 9.77 39.59 0.85
N ALA A 43 10.95 39.51 0.23
CA ALA A 43 12.03 38.68 0.76
C ALA A 43 13.41 39.16 0.32
N LYS A 44 14.42 38.83 1.16
CA LYS A 44 15.83 38.94 0.81
C LYS A 44 16.48 37.57 0.84
N ALA A 45 17.34 37.29 -0.13
CA ALA A 45 18.03 35.99 -0.24
C ALA A 45 19.45 36.17 -0.74
N PHE A 46 20.35 35.32 -0.29
CA PHE A 46 21.68 35.16 -0.87
C PHE A 46 21.57 34.44 -2.20
N VAL A 47 22.27 34.94 -3.21
CA VAL A 47 22.24 34.43 -4.58
C VAL A 47 23.67 34.30 -5.06
N PHE A 48 23.98 33.17 -5.64
CA PHE A 48 25.21 32.93 -6.41
C PHE A 48 24.96 33.23 -7.88
N GLN A 49 25.90 33.89 -8.52
CA GLN A 49 25.88 34.11 -9.96
C GLN A 49 27.29 33.98 -10.54
N SER A 50 27.45 33.21 -11.60
CA SER A 50 28.68 33.05 -12.36
C SER A 50 28.36 32.78 -13.83
N LEU A 51 29.40 32.66 -14.65
CA LEU A 51 29.30 32.25 -16.05
C LEU A 51 29.60 30.75 -16.14
N TYR A 52 28.75 30.01 -16.82
CA TYR A 52 28.96 28.60 -17.15
C TYR A 52 28.69 28.39 -18.64
N ALA A 53 29.66 27.83 -19.37
CA ALA A 53 29.56 27.63 -20.82
C ALA A 53 29.10 28.89 -21.59
N GLY A 54 29.62 30.07 -21.23
CA GLY A 54 29.27 31.35 -21.87
C GLY A 54 27.90 31.93 -21.48
N LYS A 55 27.14 31.27 -20.62
CA LYS A 55 25.80 31.72 -20.16
C LYS A 55 25.82 32.09 -18.69
N THR A 56 25.05 33.11 -18.31
CA THR A 56 24.90 33.48 -16.91
C THR A 56 24.08 32.42 -16.16
N LEU A 57 24.71 31.79 -15.17
CA LEU A 57 24.07 30.86 -14.24
C LEU A 57 23.81 31.61 -12.93
N ARG A 58 22.56 31.55 -12.44
CA ARG A 58 22.16 32.13 -11.16
C ARG A 58 21.45 31.13 -10.33
N MET A 59 21.83 30.97 -9.04
CA MET A 59 21.23 30.07 -8.08
C MET A 59 20.96 30.81 -6.76
N THR A 60 19.81 30.53 -6.15
CA THR A 60 19.51 31.01 -4.80
C THR A 60 20.17 30.07 -3.79
N ILE A 61 20.98 30.63 -2.88
CA ILE A 61 21.63 29.90 -1.79
C ILE A 61 20.60 29.70 -0.64
N GLY A 62 19.99 30.80 -0.17
CA GLY A 62 19.00 30.71 0.89
C GLY A 62 18.52 32.07 1.37
N ASN A 63 17.56 32.07 2.29
CA ASN A 63 17.04 33.28 2.93
C ASN A 63 18.08 33.89 3.86
N ILE A 64 18.17 35.23 3.95
CA ILE A 64 19.10 35.92 4.85
C ILE A 64 18.85 35.66 6.34
N ASN A 65 17.63 35.22 6.71
CA ASN A 65 17.30 34.87 8.09
C ASN A 65 17.81 33.49 8.51
N ASP A 66 18.03 32.60 7.53
CA ASP A 66 18.40 31.21 7.75
C ASP A 66 19.91 30.98 7.53
N TRP A 67 20.57 31.90 6.83
CA TRP A 67 21.97 31.77 6.44
C TRP A 67 22.82 32.90 7.04
N ARG A 68 23.95 32.54 7.64
CA ARG A 68 24.96 33.51 8.00
C ARG A 68 25.75 33.95 6.76
N ILE A 69 26.27 35.17 6.77
CA ILE A 69 27.00 35.74 5.63
C ILE A 69 28.22 34.88 5.27
N ASP A 70 28.94 34.40 6.29
CA ASP A 70 30.13 33.59 6.08
C ASP A 70 29.83 32.22 5.51
N ASP A 71 28.72 31.61 5.90
CA ASP A 71 28.21 30.35 5.34
C ASP A 71 27.79 30.54 3.88
N ALA A 72 27.12 31.66 3.58
CA ALA A 72 26.76 32.01 2.19
C ALA A 72 27.99 32.25 1.32
N ARG A 73 29.06 32.87 1.86
CA ARG A 73 30.35 33.02 1.18
C ARG A 73 31.00 31.66 0.94
N ALA A 74 31.04 30.79 1.93
CA ALA A 74 31.56 29.43 1.80
C ALA A 74 30.83 28.64 0.70
N GLU A 75 29.51 28.68 0.69
CA GLU A 75 28.69 28.02 -0.34
C GLU A 75 28.90 28.63 -1.73
N ALA A 76 29.02 29.96 -1.83
CA ALA A 76 29.29 30.60 -3.12
C ALA A 76 30.68 30.22 -3.68
N ARG A 77 31.69 30.04 -2.82
CA ARG A 77 33.01 29.53 -3.24
C ARG A 77 32.93 28.09 -3.69
N ARG A 78 32.18 27.24 -2.95
CA ARG A 78 31.95 25.83 -3.32
C ARG A 78 31.28 25.73 -4.70
N LEU A 79 30.23 26.51 -4.94
CA LEU A 79 29.56 26.56 -6.25
C LEU A 79 30.48 27.05 -7.38
N GLN A 80 31.36 28.02 -7.07
CA GLN A 80 32.35 28.49 -8.05
C GLN A 80 33.34 27.38 -8.38
N THR A 81 33.84 26.63 -7.40
CA THR A 81 34.75 25.49 -7.64
C THR A 81 34.11 24.45 -8.57
N LEU A 82 32.79 24.16 -8.41
CA LEU A 82 32.09 23.25 -9.34
C LEU A 82 32.11 23.78 -10.77
N ILE A 83 31.88 25.08 -10.97
CA ILE A 83 31.93 25.70 -12.29
C ILE A 83 33.36 25.64 -12.87
N ASP A 84 34.36 25.93 -12.07
CA ASP A 84 35.78 25.94 -12.49
C ASP A 84 36.25 24.52 -12.87
N THR A 85 35.65 23.48 -12.26
CA THR A 85 35.87 22.07 -12.64
C THR A 85 34.99 21.58 -13.78
N GLY A 86 34.20 22.47 -14.40
CA GLY A 86 33.36 22.13 -15.56
C GLY A 86 32.01 21.47 -15.21
N ILE A 87 31.62 21.48 -13.95
CA ILE A 87 30.36 20.86 -13.49
C ILE A 87 29.28 21.93 -13.30
N ASP A 88 28.11 21.74 -13.91
CA ASP A 88 26.94 22.61 -13.65
C ASP A 88 26.39 22.34 -12.23
N PRO A 89 26.44 23.37 -11.33
CA PRO A 89 25.94 23.17 -9.97
C PRO A 89 24.46 22.82 -9.86
N ARG A 90 23.65 23.12 -10.88
CA ARG A 90 22.23 22.75 -10.93
C ARG A 90 22.07 21.25 -11.14
N ILE A 91 22.91 20.67 -12.03
CA ILE A 91 22.91 19.22 -12.28
C ILE A 91 23.41 18.49 -11.03
N ALA A 92 24.53 18.91 -10.45
CA ALA A 92 25.06 18.33 -9.22
C ALA A 92 24.07 18.38 -8.05
N LYS A 93 23.28 19.45 -7.94
CA LYS A 93 22.20 19.54 -6.94
C LYS A 93 21.05 18.59 -7.24
N ALA A 94 20.63 18.47 -8.51
CA ALA A 94 19.57 17.55 -8.93
C ALA A 94 19.96 16.08 -8.71
N GLU A 95 21.19 15.71 -9.05
CA GLU A 95 21.74 14.37 -8.82
C GLU A 95 21.76 14.02 -7.32
N LYS A 96 22.22 14.94 -6.47
CA LYS A 96 22.22 14.73 -5.01
C LYS A 96 20.82 14.56 -4.43
N ILE A 97 19.83 15.29 -4.94
CA ILE A 97 18.43 15.13 -4.54
C ILE A 97 17.90 13.77 -5.01
N ALA A 98 18.13 13.41 -6.27
CA ALA A 98 17.70 12.13 -6.82
C ALA A 98 18.34 10.94 -6.08
N GLU A 99 19.62 11.04 -5.72
CA GLU A 99 20.32 10.03 -4.92
C GLU A 99 19.71 9.91 -3.51
N ALA A 100 19.44 11.02 -2.84
CA ALA A 100 18.80 11.02 -1.53
C ALA A 100 17.37 10.45 -1.57
N GLU A 101 16.60 10.77 -2.62
CA GLU A 101 15.27 10.19 -2.84
C GLU A 101 15.34 8.69 -3.12
N SER A 102 16.32 8.25 -3.92
CA SER A 102 16.57 6.83 -4.19
C SER A 102 16.93 6.07 -2.91
N GLN A 103 17.86 6.59 -2.12
CA GLN A 103 18.26 5.99 -0.83
C GLN A 103 17.06 5.93 0.15
N GLN A 104 16.22 6.97 0.18
CA GLN A 104 15.03 6.98 1.02
C GLN A 104 13.99 5.95 0.53
N ALA A 105 13.82 5.82 -0.78
CA ALA A 105 12.93 4.82 -1.37
C ALA A 105 13.41 3.39 -1.06
N GLU A 106 14.71 3.14 -1.17
CA GLU A 106 15.32 1.86 -0.83
C GLU A 106 15.21 1.51 0.66
N SER A 107 15.43 2.49 1.53
CA SER A 107 15.22 2.35 2.97
C SER A 107 13.75 2.04 3.33
N ARG A 108 12.79 2.62 2.60
CA ARG A 108 11.36 2.27 2.76
C ARG A 108 11.06 0.84 2.33
N LYS A 109 11.63 0.39 1.21
CA LYS A 109 11.48 -0.99 0.71
C LYS A 109 11.98 -2.01 1.73
N THR A 110 13.13 -1.75 2.33
CA THR A 110 13.77 -2.66 3.29
C THR A 110 13.03 -2.73 4.63
N LYS A 111 12.35 -1.64 5.05
CA LYS A 111 11.64 -1.56 6.33
C LYS A 111 10.20 -2.06 6.28
N ALA A 112 9.60 -2.16 5.11
CA ALA A 112 8.23 -2.62 4.99
C ALA A 112 8.15 -4.15 5.14
N THR A 113 7.52 -4.63 6.23
CA THR A 113 7.22 -6.05 6.42
C THR A 113 5.87 -6.41 5.84
N PHE A 114 5.69 -7.68 5.47
CA PHE A 114 4.38 -8.17 5.04
C PHE A 114 3.32 -7.96 6.13
N SER A 115 3.66 -8.18 7.41
CA SER A 115 2.76 -7.97 8.55
C SER A 115 2.23 -6.55 8.60
N SER A 116 3.13 -5.54 8.56
CA SER A 116 2.73 -4.14 8.60
C SER A 116 1.81 -3.74 7.43
N ALA A 117 2.14 -4.20 6.22
CA ALA A 117 1.32 -3.93 5.04
C ALA A 117 -0.02 -4.66 5.07
N TRP A 118 -0.04 -5.87 5.63
CA TRP A 118 -1.27 -6.65 5.79
C TRP A 118 -2.23 -6.03 6.80
N GLU A 119 -1.71 -5.46 7.89
CA GLU A 119 -2.52 -4.72 8.87
C GLU A 119 -3.15 -3.47 8.27
N ASP A 120 -2.38 -2.66 7.53
CA ASP A 120 -2.91 -1.51 6.79
C ASP A 120 -4.03 -1.93 5.81
N TYR A 121 -3.85 -3.08 5.14
CA TYR A 121 -4.87 -3.63 4.25
C TYR A 121 -6.13 -4.08 5.00
N LEU A 122 -5.98 -4.73 6.15
CA LEU A 122 -7.11 -5.11 7.00
C LEU A 122 -7.89 -3.90 7.49
N ASP A 123 -7.22 -2.82 7.84
CA ASP A 123 -7.87 -1.58 8.28
C ASP A 123 -8.67 -0.94 7.15
N GLU A 124 -8.14 -0.96 5.92
CA GLU A 124 -8.93 -0.52 4.76
C GLU A 124 -10.13 -1.42 4.48
N LEU A 125 -10.01 -2.74 4.66
CA LEU A 125 -11.15 -3.64 4.52
C LEU A 125 -12.24 -3.39 5.59
N ARG A 126 -11.85 -2.98 6.80
CA ARG A 126 -12.80 -2.68 7.90
C ARG A 126 -13.58 -1.41 7.68
N THR A 127 -12.97 -0.41 7.07
CA THR A 127 -13.54 0.94 6.88
C THR A 127 -14.03 1.19 5.46
N GLY A 128 -13.54 0.43 4.49
CA GLY A 128 -13.71 0.68 3.07
C GLY A 128 -14.98 0.06 2.47
N ILE A 129 -15.20 0.45 1.22
CA ILE A 129 -16.31 -0.01 0.38
C ILE A 129 -15.75 -0.83 -0.79
N SER A 130 -16.31 -2.00 -1.03
CA SER A 130 -15.96 -2.83 -2.17
C SER A 130 -16.25 -2.12 -3.50
N ALA A 131 -15.25 -2.00 -4.35
CA ALA A 131 -15.40 -1.39 -5.67
C ALA A 131 -16.42 -2.13 -6.56
N LYS A 132 -16.57 -3.45 -6.36
CA LYS A 132 -17.49 -4.30 -7.12
C LYS A 132 -18.94 -4.18 -6.66
N THR A 133 -19.17 -4.26 -5.35
CA THR A 133 -20.54 -4.33 -4.78
C THR A 133 -21.07 -2.97 -4.33
N LYS A 134 -20.20 -1.95 -4.24
CA LYS A 134 -20.52 -0.63 -3.68
C LYS A 134 -21.06 -0.68 -2.24
N ARG A 135 -20.73 -1.72 -1.51
CA ARG A 135 -21.15 -1.98 -0.11
C ARG A 135 -19.91 -2.24 0.75
N PRO A 136 -20.00 -2.03 2.08
CA PRO A 136 -18.95 -2.44 3.00
C PRO A 136 -18.60 -3.92 2.81
N TYR A 137 -17.34 -4.26 3.08
CA TYR A 137 -16.93 -5.67 3.07
C TYR A 137 -17.67 -6.44 4.17
N SER A 138 -18.06 -7.69 3.89
CA SER A 138 -18.76 -8.51 4.87
C SER A 138 -17.83 -8.88 6.03
N ALA A 139 -18.39 -8.97 7.25
CA ALA A 139 -17.65 -9.40 8.43
C ALA A 139 -16.94 -10.75 8.22
N ARG A 140 -17.58 -11.66 7.48
CA ARG A 140 -16.98 -12.96 7.12
C ARG A 140 -15.75 -12.82 6.25
N TYR A 141 -15.79 -11.95 5.23
CA TYR A 141 -14.64 -11.70 4.35
C TYR A 141 -13.44 -11.16 5.13
N ILE A 142 -13.69 -10.22 6.06
CA ILE A 142 -12.65 -9.69 6.95
C ILE A 142 -12.12 -10.78 7.88
N ALA A 143 -13.02 -11.58 8.49
CA ALA A 143 -12.64 -12.68 9.36
C ALA A 143 -11.79 -13.75 8.64
N ASP A 144 -12.07 -14.03 7.37
CA ASP A 144 -11.26 -14.94 6.57
C ASP A 144 -9.81 -14.43 6.41
N HIS A 145 -9.61 -13.12 6.16
CA HIS A 145 -8.28 -12.53 6.10
C HIS A 145 -7.54 -12.64 7.43
N VAL A 146 -8.21 -12.32 8.54
CA VAL A 146 -7.65 -12.42 9.89
C VAL A 146 -7.28 -13.86 10.23
N ASN A 147 -8.17 -14.82 9.97
CA ASN A 147 -7.94 -16.23 10.29
C ASN A 147 -6.81 -16.82 9.45
N LEU A 148 -6.72 -16.48 8.16
CA LEU A 148 -5.69 -17.01 7.27
C LEU A 148 -4.30 -16.41 7.53
N SER A 149 -4.21 -15.26 8.17
CA SER A 149 -2.97 -14.62 8.62
C SER A 149 -2.68 -14.82 10.11
N SER A 150 -3.57 -15.49 10.87
CA SER A 150 -3.36 -15.71 12.31
C SER A 150 -2.08 -16.52 12.60
N ARG A 151 -1.32 -16.09 13.59
CA ARG A 151 -0.13 -16.83 14.08
C ARG A 151 -0.50 -18.11 14.84
N GLY A 152 -1.77 -18.30 15.18
CA GLY A 152 -2.24 -19.41 15.98
C GLY A 152 -1.83 -19.26 17.46
N GLY A 153 -1.92 -20.39 18.19
CA GLY A 153 -1.55 -20.44 19.61
C GLY A 153 -2.66 -20.08 20.59
N GLU A 154 -3.77 -19.49 20.12
CA GLU A 154 -4.93 -19.19 20.98
C GLU A 154 -5.75 -20.45 21.26
N SER A 155 -6.45 -20.46 22.41
CA SER A 155 -7.38 -21.55 22.74
C SER A 155 -8.50 -21.64 21.72
N LYS A 156 -8.77 -22.83 21.21
CA LYS A 156 -9.89 -23.06 20.29
C LYS A 156 -11.24 -22.74 20.98
N LYS A 157 -12.11 -22.00 20.30
CA LYS A 157 -13.49 -21.75 20.75
C LYS A 157 -14.33 -23.03 20.81
N ARG A 158 -13.99 -24.05 20.01
CA ARG A 158 -14.61 -25.38 20.00
C ARG A 158 -13.51 -26.43 19.86
N GLY A 159 -13.56 -27.48 20.67
CA GLY A 159 -12.53 -28.51 20.73
C GLY A 159 -11.41 -28.20 21.74
N ARG A 160 -10.41 -29.07 21.82
CA ARG A 160 -9.26 -28.93 22.75
C ARG A 160 -8.01 -28.49 22.01
N GLY A 161 -7.12 -27.80 22.72
CA GLY A 161 -5.80 -27.39 22.24
C GLY A 161 -5.77 -26.01 21.56
N PRO A 162 -4.60 -25.55 21.16
CA PRO A 162 -4.41 -24.26 20.51
C PRO A 162 -4.86 -24.27 19.05
N THR A 163 -5.14 -23.10 18.53
CA THR A 163 -5.41 -22.88 17.11
C THR A 163 -4.12 -23.05 16.31
N SER A 164 -4.21 -23.68 15.14
CA SER A 164 -3.09 -23.79 14.21
C SER A 164 -2.85 -22.46 13.48
N PRO A 165 -1.59 -22.13 13.13
CA PRO A 165 -1.29 -20.95 12.31
C PRO A 165 -2.04 -20.97 10.98
N GLY A 166 -2.49 -19.81 10.53
CA GLY A 166 -3.03 -19.64 9.19
C GLY A 166 -1.93 -19.81 8.11
N PRO A 167 -2.28 -20.13 6.87
CA PRO A 167 -1.29 -20.36 5.83
C PRO A 167 -0.43 -19.13 5.49
N LEU A 168 -0.94 -17.91 5.70
CA LEU A 168 -0.16 -16.68 5.49
C LEU A 168 0.74 -16.31 6.67
N ALA A 169 0.64 -17.03 7.80
CA ALA A 169 1.41 -16.71 9.00
C ALA A 169 2.93 -16.77 8.76
N SER A 170 3.39 -17.68 7.93
CA SER A 170 4.82 -17.83 7.59
C SER A 170 5.38 -16.69 6.74
N LEU A 171 4.51 -15.89 6.13
CA LEU A 171 4.89 -14.73 5.33
C LEU A 171 4.96 -13.44 6.18
N LEU A 172 4.33 -13.40 7.36
CA LEU A 172 4.14 -12.16 8.13
C LEU A 172 5.44 -11.46 8.52
N ASP A 173 6.47 -12.22 8.84
CA ASP A 173 7.75 -11.68 9.32
C ASP A 173 8.75 -11.38 8.21
N ARG A 174 8.40 -11.71 6.95
CA ARG A 174 9.26 -11.45 5.80
C ARG A 174 9.17 -9.98 5.38
N PRO A 175 10.28 -9.39 4.91
CA PRO A 175 10.23 -8.12 4.19
C PRO A 175 9.26 -8.20 3.01
N LEU A 176 8.53 -7.11 2.77
CA LEU A 176 7.56 -7.05 1.68
C LEU A 176 8.23 -7.22 0.31
N SER A 177 9.48 -6.79 0.19
CA SER A 177 10.30 -6.95 -1.03
C SER A 177 10.70 -8.40 -1.33
N GLU A 178 10.60 -9.29 -0.35
CA GLU A 178 10.85 -10.73 -0.55
C GLU A 178 9.64 -11.50 -1.08
N LEU A 179 8.51 -10.84 -1.29
CA LEU A 179 7.41 -11.45 -2.03
C LEU A 179 7.76 -11.52 -3.51
N THR A 180 8.54 -12.53 -3.87
CA THR A 180 8.92 -12.85 -5.25
C THR A 180 8.12 -14.05 -5.77
N PRO A 181 8.04 -14.28 -7.10
CA PRO A 181 7.39 -15.46 -7.66
C PRO A 181 7.91 -16.77 -7.07
N GLU A 182 9.23 -16.86 -6.86
CA GLU A 182 9.91 -18.03 -6.32
C GLU A 182 9.48 -18.30 -4.87
N ASN A 183 9.50 -17.27 -4.02
CA ASN A 183 9.13 -17.38 -2.62
C ASN A 183 7.64 -17.72 -2.43
N ILE A 184 6.77 -17.20 -3.30
CA ILE A 184 5.35 -17.57 -3.28
C ILE A 184 5.13 -18.99 -3.78
N ALA A 185 5.85 -19.43 -4.81
CA ALA A 185 5.77 -20.80 -5.31
C ALA A 185 6.25 -21.80 -4.25
N GLU A 186 7.32 -21.50 -3.52
CA GLU A 186 7.82 -22.30 -2.40
C GLU A 186 6.78 -22.37 -1.28
N TRP A 187 6.23 -21.22 -0.87
CA TRP A 187 5.16 -21.15 0.12
C TRP A 187 3.95 -22.00 -0.29
N LEU A 188 3.48 -21.88 -1.54
CA LEU A 188 2.39 -22.68 -2.08
C LEU A 188 2.73 -24.18 -2.05
N SER A 189 3.95 -24.56 -2.42
CA SER A 189 4.39 -25.94 -2.43
C SER A 189 4.33 -26.56 -1.03
N THR A 190 4.75 -25.82 -0.01
CA THR A 190 4.74 -26.25 1.39
C THR A 190 3.31 -26.35 1.94
N GLU A 191 2.51 -25.30 1.78
CA GLU A 191 1.19 -25.22 2.37
C GLU A 191 0.18 -26.19 1.74
N ARG A 192 0.27 -26.41 0.42
CA ARG A 192 -0.66 -27.32 -0.29
C ARG A 192 -0.58 -28.78 0.12
N GLN A 193 0.56 -29.21 0.67
CA GLN A 193 0.74 -30.60 1.10
C GLN A 193 -0.22 -30.97 2.25
N ASN A 194 -0.46 -30.04 3.16
CA ASN A 194 -1.25 -30.29 4.35
C ASN A 194 -2.70 -29.81 4.22
N ARG A 195 -2.94 -28.71 3.49
CA ARG A 195 -4.27 -28.03 3.45
C ARG A 195 -4.57 -27.39 2.10
N PRO A 196 -4.67 -28.17 1.02
CA PRO A 196 -4.75 -27.63 -0.35
C PRO A 196 -5.90 -26.63 -0.58
N THR A 197 -7.10 -26.92 -0.10
CA THR A 197 -8.25 -26.03 -0.27
C THR A 197 -8.08 -24.69 0.45
N VAL A 198 -7.54 -24.71 1.67
CA VAL A 198 -7.29 -23.50 2.45
C VAL A 198 -6.16 -22.67 1.83
N THR A 199 -5.14 -23.36 1.31
CA THR A 199 -4.03 -22.71 0.60
C THR A 199 -4.51 -22.01 -0.68
N ALA A 200 -5.37 -22.65 -1.47
CA ALA A 200 -5.97 -22.01 -2.65
C ALA A 200 -6.81 -20.78 -2.27
N HIS A 201 -7.51 -20.80 -1.12
CA HIS A 201 -8.23 -19.64 -0.61
C HIS A 201 -7.26 -18.54 -0.16
N ALA A 202 -6.25 -18.87 0.62
CA ALA A 202 -5.24 -17.92 1.07
C ALA A 202 -4.52 -17.23 -0.10
N TYR A 203 -4.19 -17.98 -1.15
CA TYR A 203 -3.62 -17.41 -2.35
C TYR A 203 -4.56 -16.39 -3.05
N ARG A 204 -5.87 -16.65 -3.09
CA ARG A 204 -6.82 -15.66 -3.62
C ARG A 204 -6.83 -14.36 -2.84
N LEU A 205 -6.74 -14.43 -1.50
CA LEU A 205 -6.66 -13.25 -0.64
C LEU A 205 -5.30 -12.54 -0.78
N LEU A 206 -4.21 -13.29 -0.88
CA LEU A 206 -2.88 -12.75 -1.14
C LEU A 206 -2.85 -11.97 -2.48
N ARG A 207 -3.49 -12.49 -3.52
CA ARG A 207 -3.63 -11.77 -4.81
C ARG A 207 -4.38 -10.45 -4.65
N ALA A 208 -5.45 -10.43 -3.86
CA ALA A 208 -6.21 -9.21 -3.61
C ALA A 208 -5.34 -8.17 -2.85
N PHE A 209 -4.57 -8.62 -1.87
CA PHE A 209 -3.60 -7.81 -1.15
C PHE A 209 -2.51 -7.25 -2.07
N ILE A 210 -1.86 -8.08 -2.90
CA ILE A 210 -0.81 -7.63 -3.84
C ILE A 210 -1.36 -6.54 -4.76
N LYS A 211 -2.56 -6.75 -5.30
CA LYS A 211 -3.22 -5.76 -6.14
C LYS A 211 -3.46 -4.45 -5.38
N TRP A 212 -3.95 -4.53 -4.15
CA TRP A 212 -4.17 -3.37 -3.30
C TRP A 212 -2.85 -2.63 -2.99
N ALA A 213 -1.80 -3.35 -2.58
CA ALA A 213 -0.51 -2.79 -2.23
C ALA A 213 0.11 -1.98 -3.39
N ASN A 214 -0.04 -2.45 -4.63
CA ASN A 214 0.45 -1.75 -5.81
C ASN A 214 -0.29 -0.43 -6.11
N TYR A 215 -1.52 -0.25 -5.62
CA TYR A 215 -2.23 1.03 -5.72
C TYR A 215 -1.90 1.99 -4.57
N GLN A 216 -1.32 1.52 -3.47
CA GLN A 216 -0.96 2.35 -2.32
C GLN A 216 0.40 3.02 -2.54
N LYS A 217 0.45 4.35 -2.50
CA LYS A 217 1.71 5.14 -2.63
C LYS A 217 2.81 4.66 -1.68
N LYS A 218 2.43 4.18 -0.48
CA LYS A 218 3.34 3.66 0.55
C LYS A 218 4.08 2.39 0.11
N TYR A 219 3.44 1.54 -0.69
CA TYR A 219 3.91 0.21 -1.07
C TYR A 219 4.22 0.07 -2.56
N GLN A 220 3.87 1.08 -3.36
CA GLN A 220 4.05 1.08 -4.80
C GLN A 220 5.52 0.86 -5.18
N GLY A 221 5.78 -0.09 -6.08
CA GLY A 221 7.11 -0.44 -6.57
C GLY A 221 7.95 -1.29 -5.59
N ILE A 222 7.37 -1.76 -4.47
CA ILE A 222 8.02 -2.73 -3.57
C ILE A 222 7.73 -4.16 -4.04
N ILE A 223 6.49 -4.44 -4.45
CA ILE A 223 6.05 -5.75 -4.95
C ILE A 223 5.82 -5.62 -6.46
N ASP A 224 6.25 -6.62 -7.22
CA ASP A 224 5.90 -6.70 -8.63
C ASP A 224 4.37 -6.87 -8.79
N GLY A 225 3.76 -6.01 -9.61
CA GLY A 225 2.31 -6.02 -9.86
C GLY A 225 1.79 -7.30 -10.49
N ASP A 226 2.62 -7.94 -11.32
CA ASP A 226 2.27 -9.16 -12.04
C ASP A 226 2.64 -10.45 -11.30
N LEU A 227 3.31 -10.32 -10.14
CA LEU A 227 3.73 -11.41 -9.28
C LEU A 227 2.67 -12.52 -9.11
N ALA A 228 1.43 -12.12 -8.82
CA ALA A 228 0.34 -13.05 -8.60
C ALA A 228 -0.23 -13.67 -9.90
N GLN A 229 0.25 -13.25 -11.06
CA GLN A 229 -0.12 -13.79 -12.36
C GLN A 229 1.01 -14.61 -12.99
N ASP A 230 2.16 -14.69 -12.34
CA ASP A 230 3.29 -15.48 -12.78
C ASP A 230 2.86 -16.94 -13.10
N HIS A 231 3.35 -17.48 -14.21
CA HIS A 231 2.97 -18.82 -14.69
C HIS A 231 3.35 -19.92 -13.70
N ASN A 232 4.54 -19.84 -13.09
CA ASN A 232 5.03 -20.84 -12.17
C ASN A 232 4.24 -20.82 -10.89
N VAL A 233 3.91 -19.63 -10.37
CA VAL A 233 3.06 -19.46 -9.18
C VAL A 233 1.68 -20.05 -9.45
N ARG A 234 1.04 -19.73 -10.58
CA ARG A 234 -0.31 -20.24 -10.92
C ARG A 234 -0.35 -21.75 -11.05
N LYS A 235 0.69 -22.35 -11.59
CA LYS A 235 0.82 -23.82 -11.72
C LYS A 235 0.86 -24.54 -10.37
N MET A 236 1.34 -23.87 -9.32
CA MET A 236 1.43 -24.42 -7.97
C MET A 236 0.12 -24.32 -7.18
N VAL A 237 -0.82 -23.47 -7.61
CA VAL A 237 -2.10 -23.28 -6.91
C VAL A 237 -2.94 -24.55 -6.94
N PRO A 238 -3.38 -25.07 -5.79
CA PRO A 238 -4.21 -26.25 -5.75
C PRO A 238 -5.54 -26.05 -6.46
N ILE A 239 -5.91 -26.99 -7.29
CA ILE A 239 -7.23 -27.03 -7.91
C ILE A 239 -8.18 -27.72 -6.94
N SER A 240 -9.31 -27.07 -6.62
CA SER A 240 -10.39 -27.72 -5.87
C SER A 240 -11.06 -28.74 -6.77
N ALA A 241 -10.86 -30.01 -6.49
CA ALA A 241 -11.58 -31.06 -7.20
C ALA A 241 -13.07 -30.97 -6.83
N SER A 242 -13.93 -30.99 -7.83
CA SER A 242 -15.36 -31.19 -7.63
C SER A 242 -15.58 -32.58 -7.02
N LYS A 243 -16.35 -32.66 -5.97
CA LYS A 243 -16.73 -33.95 -5.39
C LYS A 243 -17.77 -34.59 -6.34
N ALA A 244 -17.31 -35.45 -7.20
CA ALA A 244 -18.18 -36.24 -8.06
C ALA A 244 -18.98 -37.22 -7.21
N GLY A 245 -20.32 -37.26 -7.41
CA GLY A 245 -21.20 -38.20 -6.71
C GLY A 245 -21.61 -37.82 -5.28
N ASP A 246 -21.20 -36.62 -4.78
CA ASP A 246 -21.60 -36.12 -3.45
C ASP A 246 -23.01 -35.45 -3.52
N CYS A 247 -23.99 -36.19 -4.04
CA CYS A 247 -25.39 -35.75 -4.13
C CYS A 247 -26.31 -36.94 -3.86
N LEU A 248 -27.52 -36.66 -3.29
CA LEU A 248 -28.52 -37.66 -3.07
C LEU A 248 -29.03 -38.19 -4.41
N GLN A 249 -28.99 -39.51 -4.57
CA GLN A 249 -29.58 -40.18 -5.72
C GLN A 249 -31.08 -40.40 -5.50
N LYS A 250 -31.82 -40.57 -6.60
CA LYS A 250 -33.28 -40.71 -6.54
C LYS A 250 -33.74 -41.85 -5.63
N GLU A 251 -33.02 -42.95 -5.63
CA GLU A 251 -33.28 -44.14 -4.84
C GLU A 251 -33.12 -43.91 -3.31
N GLN A 252 -32.27 -42.95 -2.95
CA GLN A 252 -31.98 -42.59 -1.55
C GLN A 252 -32.98 -41.61 -0.97
N LEU A 253 -33.80 -40.93 -1.79
CA LEU A 253 -34.71 -39.88 -1.32
C LEU A 253 -35.74 -40.39 -0.33
N LYS A 254 -36.31 -41.58 -0.54
CA LYS A 254 -37.31 -42.15 0.35
C LYS A 254 -36.80 -42.38 1.78
N SER A 255 -35.62 -43.01 1.89
CA SER A 255 -34.96 -43.24 3.16
C SER A 255 -34.49 -41.94 3.82
N TRP A 256 -34.00 -40.99 3.05
CA TRP A 256 -33.59 -39.68 3.53
C TRP A 256 -34.77 -38.90 4.13
N PHE A 257 -35.92 -38.80 3.43
CA PHE A 257 -37.10 -38.12 3.94
C PHE A 257 -37.64 -38.82 5.20
N SER A 258 -37.62 -40.15 5.28
CA SER A 258 -38.02 -40.89 6.46
C SER A 258 -37.13 -40.52 7.66
N ALA A 259 -35.78 -40.54 7.48
CA ALA A 259 -34.82 -40.20 8.51
C ALA A 259 -34.94 -38.72 8.96
N VAL A 260 -35.11 -37.79 8.00
CA VAL A 260 -35.23 -36.36 8.34
C VAL A 260 -36.53 -36.06 9.12
N ARG A 261 -37.65 -36.73 8.76
CA ARG A 261 -38.91 -36.56 9.47
C ARG A 261 -38.91 -37.19 10.86
N SER A 262 -38.07 -38.18 11.13
CA SER A 262 -37.91 -38.80 12.45
C SER A 262 -37.00 -38.01 13.40
N LEU A 263 -36.42 -36.88 12.95
CA LEU A 263 -35.62 -36.02 13.83
C LEU A 263 -36.47 -35.43 14.96
N ASN A 264 -35.96 -35.49 16.20
CA ASN A 264 -36.62 -34.90 17.37
C ASN A 264 -36.65 -33.35 17.33
N ASN A 265 -36.00 -32.73 16.35
CA ASN A 265 -35.97 -31.29 16.15
C ASN A 265 -36.78 -30.92 14.89
N PRO A 266 -38.02 -30.41 15.05
CA PRO A 266 -38.89 -30.08 13.92
C PRO A 266 -38.34 -28.96 13.05
N ILE A 267 -37.59 -28.01 13.65
CA ILE A 267 -36.92 -26.89 12.90
C ILE A 267 -35.86 -27.46 12.00
N ALA A 268 -34.99 -28.34 12.51
CA ALA A 268 -33.95 -28.97 11.69
C ALA A 268 -34.56 -29.84 10.59
N SER A 269 -35.66 -30.58 10.90
CA SER A 269 -36.39 -31.38 9.91
C SER A 269 -36.93 -30.50 8.77
N ALA A 270 -37.66 -29.44 9.10
CA ALA A 270 -38.19 -28.49 8.10
C ALA A 270 -37.08 -27.83 7.28
N TYR A 271 -36.01 -27.36 7.94
CA TYR A 271 -34.86 -26.73 7.29
C TYR A 271 -34.21 -27.64 6.24
N LEU A 272 -33.94 -28.90 6.60
CA LEU A 272 -33.33 -29.87 5.69
C LEU A 272 -34.24 -30.20 4.50
N GLN A 273 -35.53 -30.35 4.73
CA GLN A 273 -36.49 -30.60 3.66
C GLN A 273 -36.60 -29.42 2.70
N VAL A 274 -36.68 -28.17 3.21
CA VAL A 274 -36.73 -26.96 2.40
C VAL A 274 -35.45 -26.81 1.59
N LEU A 275 -34.26 -27.05 2.18
CA LEU A 275 -33.01 -27.04 1.45
C LEU A 275 -32.98 -27.98 0.25
N LEU A 276 -33.44 -29.24 0.47
CA LEU A 276 -33.43 -30.23 -0.62
C LEU A 276 -34.44 -29.89 -1.70
N LEU A 277 -35.66 -29.46 -1.33
CA LEU A 277 -36.75 -29.17 -2.27
C LEU A 277 -36.51 -27.92 -3.11
N THR A 278 -35.80 -26.91 -2.55
CA THR A 278 -35.59 -25.63 -3.23
C THR A 278 -34.26 -25.53 -3.91
N GLY A 279 -33.26 -26.33 -3.51
CA GLY A 279 -31.87 -26.17 -3.97
C GLY A 279 -31.21 -24.84 -3.52
N ALA A 280 -31.86 -24.11 -2.60
CA ALA A 280 -31.34 -22.83 -2.11
C ALA A 280 -30.06 -23.00 -1.27
N ARG A 281 -29.29 -21.91 -1.12
CA ARG A 281 -28.10 -21.95 -0.28
C ARG A 281 -28.46 -22.06 1.20
N ARG A 282 -27.59 -22.71 1.96
CA ARG A 282 -27.77 -22.92 3.40
C ARG A 282 -28.11 -21.64 4.15
N GLU A 283 -27.42 -20.56 3.91
CA GLU A 283 -27.61 -19.27 4.57
C GLU A 283 -28.94 -18.61 4.16
N GLU A 284 -29.37 -18.80 2.93
CA GLU A 284 -30.64 -18.27 2.41
C GLU A 284 -31.81 -18.86 3.14
N ILE A 285 -31.80 -20.18 3.37
CA ILE A 285 -32.90 -20.85 4.14
C ILE A 285 -32.80 -20.56 5.64
N SER A 286 -31.58 -20.52 6.22
CA SER A 286 -31.43 -20.24 7.65
C SER A 286 -31.81 -18.82 8.05
N SER A 287 -31.84 -17.89 7.10
CA SER A 287 -32.21 -16.48 7.32
C SER A 287 -33.66 -16.17 6.96
N LEU A 288 -34.47 -17.16 6.50
CA LEU A 288 -35.89 -17.00 6.18
C LEU A 288 -36.70 -16.52 7.38
N ARG A 289 -37.59 -15.59 7.14
CA ARG A 289 -38.55 -15.06 8.10
C ARG A 289 -39.96 -15.39 7.65
N TRP A 290 -40.92 -15.42 8.59
CA TRP A 290 -42.32 -15.61 8.27
C TRP A 290 -42.85 -14.59 7.27
N SER A 291 -42.32 -13.37 7.25
CA SER A 291 -42.64 -12.33 6.27
C SER A 291 -42.20 -12.63 4.84
N ASP A 292 -41.30 -13.61 4.66
CA ASP A 292 -40.83 -14.05 3.34
C ASP A 292 -41.63 -15.21 2.77
N ILE A 293 -42.65 -15.68 3.51
CA ILE A 293 -43.55 -16.80 3.13
C ILE A 293 -44.92 -16.24 2.82
N ASP A 294 -45.42 -16.52 1.63
CA ASP A 294 -46.81 -16.23 1.23
C ASP A 294 -47.64 -17.52 1.21
N PHE A 295 -48.45 -17.68 2.21
CA PHE A 295 -49.32 -18.86 2.37
C PHE A 295 -50.45 -18.87 1.36
N LYS A 296 -50.89 -17.71 0.86
CA LYS A 296 -51.98 -17.63 -0.13
C LYS A 296 -51.52 -18.17 -1.48
N TRP A 297 -50.29 -17.87 -1.87
CA TRP A 297 -49.71 -18.31 -3.14
C TRP A 297 -48.75 -19.50 -2.99
N SER A 298 -48.66 -20.10 -1.80
CA SER A 298 -47.72 -21.19 -1.49
C SER A 298 -46.31 -20.93 -2.00
N SER A 299 -45.83 -19.70 -1.83
CA SER A 299 -44.55 -19.25 -2.33
C SER A 299 -43.65 -18.69 -1.23
N MET A 300 -42.34 -18.71 -1.46
CA MET A 300 -41.37 -18.10 -0.57
C MET A 300 -40.42 -17.23 -1.34
N ARG A 301 -40.04 -16.11 -0.74
CA ARG A 301 -39.03 -15.17 -1.31
C ARG A 301 -37.69 -15.45 -0.66
N ILE A 302 -36.76 -15.97 -1.45
CA ILE A 302 -35.34 -16.17 -1.07
C ILE A 302 -34.58 -14.91 -1.43
N LYS A 303 -33.82 -14.35 -0.44
CA LYS A 303 -33.06 -13.08 -0.61
C LYS A 303 -31.59 -13.33 -0.76
#